data_bada3a11166981663b75c9436549c4b5
#
_entry.id   bada3a11166981663b75c9436549c4b5
#
_cell.length_a   1.000
_cell.length_b   1.000
_cell.length_c   1.000
_cell.angle_alpha   90.00
_cell.angle_beta   90.00
_cell.angle_gamma   90.00
#
_symmetry.space_group_name_H-M   'P 1'
#
loop_
_entity.id
_entity.type
_entity.pdbx_description
1 polymer ?
#
loop_
_entity_poly.entity_id
_entity_poly.type
_entity_poly.pdbx_seq_one_letter_code
_entity_poly.pdbx_strand_id
1 'polypeptide(L)'
;MDSGGSLISERPPGARIYASSYPARNRIISGLCPAALIVEAGRKSGAMITANLALEQSREVFAVPGSIYSEASKGTNALIADGATPVLDEWCVLEPMGWATKPGAKAQAKAPIALGEEELCVVQPLRNEILNTEELVEITKISWERLNYLLTTLELRGIIVKVAGGGYRAIR
;
A
#
# COMPACT_ATOMS: atom_id res chain seq x y z
N MET A 1 22.60 15.22 21.64
CA MET A 1 21.19 15.46 21.22
C MET A 1 20.98 16.91 20.82
N ASP A 2 22.04 17.65 20.61
CA ASP A 2 22.00 19.09 20.31
C ASP A 2 21.43 19.43 18.92
N SER A 3 21.16 18.40 18.10
CA SER A 3 20.58 18.52 16.74
C SER A 3 19.10 18.15 16.66
N GLY A 4 18.38 18.07 17.79
CA GLY A 4 16.93 17.79 17.80
C GLY A 4 16.53 16.34 17.62
N GLY A 5 17.44 15.39 17.73
CA GLY A 5 17.14 13.96 17.71
C GLY A 5 16.54 13.44 19.02
N SER A 6 15.82 12.33 18.97
CA SER A 6 15.22 11.65 20.13
C SER A 6 15.71 10.21 20.24
N LEU A 7 15.85 9.71 21.48
CA LEU A 7 16.10 8.30 21.77
C LEU A 7 14.80 7.65 22.24
N ILE A 8 14.45 6.53 21.63
CA ILE A 8 13.27 5.73 22.00
C ILE A 8 13.75 4.37 22.52
N SER A 9 13.28 3.98 23.69
CA SER A 9 13.64 2.71 24.32
C SER A 9 12.46 2.16 25.13
N GLU A 10 12.24 0.86 25.06
CA GLU A 10 11.32 0.13 25.96
C GLU A 10 12.00 -0.28 27.28
N ARG A 11 13.32 -0.10 27.38
CA ARG A 11 14.10 -0.48 28.55
C ARG A 11 14.57 0.76 29.31
N PRO A 12 14.60 0.70 30.64
CA PRO A 12 15.14 1.78 31.43
C PRO A 12 16.65 1.95 31.19
N PRO A 13 17.19 3.17 31.45
CA PRO A 13 18.63 3.40 31.40
C PRO A 13 19.38 2.41 32.30
N GLY A 14 20.54 1.90 31.84
CA GLY A 14 21.35 0.94 32.58
C GLY A 14 20.89 -0.54 32.52
N ALA A 15 19.80 -0.84 31.84
CA ALA A 15 19.36 -2.23 31.65
C ALA A 15 20.39 -3.04 30.87
N ARG A 16 20.63 -4.29 31.30
CA ARG A 16 21.53 -5.21 30.58
C ARG A 16 20.99 -5.54 29.19
N ILE A 17 21.89 -5.55 28.21
CA ILE A 17 21.59 -5.90 26.81
C ILE A 17 21.98 -7.37 26.60
N TYR A 18 21.06 -8.15 26.04
CA TYR A 18 21.25 -9.55 25.64
C TYR A 18 21.13 -9.67 24.13
N ALA A 19 21.65 -10.77 23.56
CA ALA A 19 21.54 -11.05 22.13
C ALA A 19 20.07 -11.01 21.62
N SER A 20 19.12 -11.48 22.44
CA SER A 20 17.69 -11.42 22.16
C SER A 20 17.08 -9.99 22.17
N SER A 21 17.82 -9.02 22.71
CA SER A 21 17.34 -7.62 22.74
C SER A 21 17.37 -6.97 21.37
N TYR A 22 18.25 -7.42 20.47
CA TYR A 22 18.35 -6.84 19.11
C TYR A 22 17.14 -7.16 18.24
N PRO A 23 16.70 -8.43 18.11
CA PRO A 23 15.45 -8.75 17.40
C PRO A 23 14.23 -8.07 18.02
N ALA A 24 14.14 -8.05 19.35
CA ALA A 24 13.03 -7.41 20.05
C ALA A 24 12.93 -5.91 19.74
N ARG A 25 14.07 -5.19 19.64
CA ARG A 25 14.11 -3.78 19.27
C ARG A 25 13.71 -3.56 17.80
N ASN A 26 14.01 -4.49 16.88
CA ASN A 26 13.79 -4.32 15.45
C ASN A 26 12.30 -4.11 15.11
N ARG A 27 11.37 -4.64 15.93
CA ARG A 27 9.94 -4.36 15.78
C ARG A 27 9.56 -2.87 15.95
N ILE A 28 10.34 -2.15 16.75
CA ILE A 28 10.15 -0.70 16.92
C ILE A 28 10.64 0.02 15.67
N ILE A 29 11.81 -0.40 15.15
CA ILE A 29 12.38 0.18 13.92
C ILE A 29 11.39 0.04 12.75
N SER A 30 10.91 -1.19 12.50
CA SER A 30 9.94 -1.44 11.42
C SER A 30 8.60 -0.75 11.66
N GLY A 31 8.14 -0.69 12.93
CA GLY A 31 6.85 -0.08 13.28
C GLY A 31 6.80 1.44 13.14
N LEU A 32 7.93 2.13 13.33
CA LEU A 32 8.03 3.59 13.21
C LEU A 32 8.07 4.08 11.75
N CYS A 33 8.35 3.18 10.80
CA CYS A 33 8.48 3.53 9.39
C CYS A 33 7.29 2.99 8.59
N PRO A 34 6.83 3.70 7.55
CA PRO A 34 5.77 3.21 6.67
C PRO A 34 6.23 2.07 5.77
N ALA A 35 7.55 1.94 5.54
CA ALA A 35 8.15 0.91 4.70
C ALA A 35 9.53 0.52 5.18
N ALA A 36 10.02 -0.65 4.75
CA ALA A 36 11.37 -1.13 4.94
C ALA A 36 12.04 -1.38 3.57
N LEU A 37 13.20 -0.75 3.33
CA LEU A 37 14.04 -1.00 2.16
C LEU A 37 15.24 -1.86 2.56
N ILE A 38 15.34 -3.05 1.99
CA ILE A 38 16.44 -3.99 2.19
C ILE A 38 17.39 -3.91 1.00
N VAL A 39 18.54 -3.27 1.21
CA VAL A 39 19.53 -3.06 0.14
C VAL A 39 20.35 -4.33 -0.10
N GLU A 40 20.78 -4.99 0.97
CA GLU A 40 21.57 -6.20 0.90
C GLU A 40 21.30 -7.05 2.15
N ALA A 41 21.08 -8.35 1.96
CA ALA A 41 20.88 -9.29 3.06
C ALA A 41 21.17 -10.73 2.63
N GLY A 42 22.01 -11.43 3.37
CA GLY A 42 22.06 -12.89 3.32
C GLY A 42 20.84 -13.49 4.02
N ARG A 43 20.50 -14.76 3.71
CA ARG A 43 19.29 -15.43 4.24
C ARG A 43 19.16 -15.41 5.78
N LYS A 44 20.28 -15.40 6.51
CA LYS A 44 20.32 -15.41 7.98
C LYS A 44 20.71 -14.06 8.58
N SER A 45 20.61 -12.96 7.82
CA SER A 45 21.00 -11.64 8.31
C SER A 45 19.94 -11.03 9.24
N GLY A 46 20.38 -10.13 10.13
CA GLY A 46 19.47 -9.36 10.98
C GLY A 46 18.49 -8.49 10.19
N ALA A 47 18.82 -8.07 8.96
CA ALA A 47 17.95 -7.31 8.09
C ALA A 47 16.72 -8.13 7.68
N MET A 48 16.85 -9.45 7.50
CA MET A 48 15.71 -10.35 7.23
C MET A 48 14.72 -10.38 8.39
N ILE A 49 15.21 -10.31 9.64
CA ILE A 49 14.33 -10.23 10.82
C ILE A 49 13.51 -8.93 10.76
N THR A 50 14.14 -7.82 10.43
CA THR A 50 13.45 -6.52 10.30
C THR A 50 12.44 -6.53 9.16
N ALA A 51 12.77 -7.13 8.00
CA ALA A 51 11.87 -7.27 6.87
C ALA A 51 10.62 -8.09 7.24
N ASN A 52 10.79 -9.23 7.90
CA ASN A 52 9.67 -10.07 8.35
C ASN A 52 8.77 -9.34 9.36
N LEU A 53 9.37 -8.63 10.32
CA LEU A 53 8.61 -7.80 11.27
C LEU A 53 7.85 -6.67 10.57
N ALA A 54 8.41 -6.07 9.52
CA ALA A 54 7.71 -5.08 8.71
C ALA A 54 6.48 -5.69 8.01
N LEU A 55 6.61 -6.87 7.42
CA LEU A 55 5.49 -7.61 6.81
C LEU A 55 4.40 -7.94 7.84
N GLU A 56 4.78 -8.47 9.02
CA GLU A 56 3.84 -8.76 10.11
C GLU A 56 3.06 -7.51 10.57
N GLN A 57 3.69 -6.35 10.45
CA GLN A 57 3.11 -5.05 10.80
C GLN A 57 2.37 -4.38 9.63
N SER A 58 2.15 -5.10 8.52
CA SER A 58 1.51 -4.59 7.30
C SER A 58 2.23 -3.35 6.73
N ARG A 59 3.56 -3.34 6.79
CA ARG A 59 4.41 -2.32 6.18
C ARG A 59 4.85 -2.78 4.80
N GLU A 60 5.02 -1.84 3.89
CA GLU A 60 5.60 -2.12 2.57
C GLU A 60 7.06 -2.60 2.71
N VAL A 61 7.41 -3.64 1.97
CA VAL A 61 8.79 -4.14 1.93
C VAL A 61 9.34 -4.04 0.50
N PHE A 62 10.42 -3.30 0.39
CA PHE A 62 11.19 -3.11 -0.83
C PHE A 62 12.51 -3.85 -0.73
N ALA A 63 12.98 -4.45 -1.81
CA ALA A 63 14.26 -5.17 -1.81
C ALA A 63 15.05 -4.87 -3.09
N VAL A 64 16.35 -4.60 -2.93
CA VAL A 64 17.25 -4.41 -4.07
C VAL A 64 17.66 -5.78 -4.61
N PRO A 65 17.38 -6.10 -5.88
CA PRO A 65 17.82 -7.36 -6.49
C PRO A 65 19.34 -7.41 -6.63
N GLY A 66 19.90 -8.58 -6.50
CA GLY A 66 21.33 -8.77 -6.66
C GLY A 66 21.66 -10.09 -7.35
N SER A 67 22.96 -10.34 -7.55
CA SER A 67 23.42 -11.56 -8.23
C SER A 67 22.97 -12.81 -7.48
N ILE A 68 22.43 -13.79 -8.21
CA ILE A 68 22.04 -15.10 -7.67
C ILE A 68 23.22 -15.90 -7.11
N TYR A 69 24.45 -15.54 -7.51
CA TYR A 69 25.69 -16.16 -7.04
C TYR A 69 26.26 -15.48 -5.78
N SER A 70 25.71 -14.32 -5.37
CA SER A 70 26.13 -13.60 -4.18
C SER A 70 25.37 -14.09 -2.95
N GLU A 71 26.08 -14.52 -1.92
CA GLU A 71 25.49 -14.87 -0.63
C GLU A 71 24.77 -13.67 0.03
N ALA A 72 25.31 -12.47 -0.18
CA ALA A 72 24.76 -11.22 0.36
C ALA A 72 23.43 -10.82 -0.29
N SER A 73 23.13 -11.32 -1.48
CA SER A 73 21.88 -11.03 -2.19
C SER A 73 20.81 -12.13 -2.06
N LYS A 74 21.16 -13.26 -1.43
CA LYS A 74 20.21 -14.39 -1.30
C LYS A 74 18.97 -14.05 -0.49
N GLY A 75 19.10 -13.19 0.49
CA GLY A 75 17.96 -12.73 1.31
C GLY A 75 17.07 -11.76 0.55
N THR A 76 17.63 -10.73 -0.11
CA THR A 76 16.84 -9.78 -0.88
C THR A 76 16.13 -10.45 -2.06
N ASN A 77 16.81 -11.36 -2.77
CA ASN A 77 16.19 -12.13 -3.86
C ASN A 77 15.07 -13.05 -3.34
N ALA A 78 15.21 -13.62 -2.14
CA ALA A 78 14.15 -14.40 -1.52
C ALA A 78 12.94 -13.53 -1.15
N LEU A 79 13.15 -12.35 -0.55
CA LEU A 79 12.07 -11.39 -0.28
C LEU A 79 11.30 -11.02 -1.54
N ILE A 80 12.00 -10.79 -2.67
CA ILE A 80 11.36 -10.50 -3.95
C ILE A 80 10.52 -11.70 -4.44
N ALA A 81 11.06 -12.92 -4.31
CA ALA A 81 10.31 -14.12 -4.66
C ALA A 81 9.07 -14.33 -3.79
N ASP A 82 9.11 -13.87 -2.53
CA ASP A 82 8.01 -13.91 -1.57
C ASP A 82 7.04 -12.72 -1.70
N GLY A 83 7.27 -11.83 -2.69
CA GLY A 83 6.35 -10.74 -3.04
C GLY A 83 6.79 -9.33 -2.64
N ALA A 84 8.00 -9.13 -2.10
CA ALA A 84 8.52 -7.80 -1.87
C ALA A 84 8.75 -7.05 -3.21
N THR A 85 8.51 -5.75 -3.21
CA THR A 85 8.68 -4.92 -4.42
C THR A 85 10.17 -4.78 -4.76
N PRO A 86 10.61 -5.19 -5.97
CA PRO A 86 12.00 -5.03 -6.39
C PRO A 86 12.31 -3.56 -6.66
N VAL A 87 13.47 -3.09 -6.19
CA VAL A 87 13.93 -1.72 -6.39
C VAL A 87 15.01 -1.68 -7.46
N LEU A 88 14.66 -1.18 -8.62
CA LEU A 88 15.55 -1.00 -9.76
C LEU A 88 16.05 0.45 -9.88
N ASP A 89 15.23 1.40 -9.41
CA ASP A 89 15.52 2.83 -9.31
C ASP A 89 14.77 3.42 -8.10
N GLU A 90 15.02 4.69 -7.81
CA GLU A 90 14.37 5.40 -6.69
C GLU A 90 12.85 5.49 -6.83
N TRP A 91 12.33 5.48 -8.05
CA TRP A 91 10.89 5.60 -8.32
C TRP A 91 10.12 4.36 -7.89
N CYS A 92 10.79 3.19 -7.87
CA CYS A 92 10.20 1.96 -7.33
C CYS A 92 9.78 2.09 -5.86
N VAL A 93 10.35 3.03 -5.13
CA VAL A 93 9.98 3.35 -3.73
C VAL A 93 9.10 4.59 -3.66
N LEU A 94 9.48 5.67 -4.35
CA LEU A 94 8.84 6.97 -4.20
C LEU A 94 7.39 7.00 -4.69
N GLU A 95 7.11 6.35 -5.83
CA GLU A 95 5.77 6.33 -6.41
C GLU A 95 4.75 5.52 -5.58
N PRO A 96 5.04 4.25 -5.18
CA PRO A 96 4.11 3.50 -4.34
C PRO A 96 3.86 4.14 -2.98
N MET A 97 4.85 4.83 -2.43
CA MET A 97 4.73 5.57 -1.17
C MET A 97 4.02 6.92 -1.31
N GLY A 98 3.75 7.37 -2.53
CA GLY A 98 3.13 8.67 -2.81
C GLY A 98 4.03 9.86 -2.45
N TRP A 99 5.35 9.66 -2.34
CA TRP A 99 6.30 10.73 -1.94
C TRP A 99 6.76 11.59 -3.12
N ALA A 100 6.83 11.01 -4.31
CA ALA A 100 7.11 11.74 -5.54
C ALA A 100 6.61 10.96 -6.76
N THR A 101 6.45 11.65 -7.89
CA THR A 101 6.16 11.08 -9.19
C THR A 101 7.35 11.25 -10.11
N LYS A 102 7.65 10.26 -10.95
CA LYS A 102 8.78 10.27 -11.87
C LYS A 102 8.69 11.46 -12.82
N PRO A 103 9.75 12.32 -12.95
CA PRO A 103 9.74 13.42 -13.89
C PRO A 103 9.54 12.90 -15.33
N GLY A 104 8.55 13.41 -16.04
CA GLY A 104 8.22 12.94 -17.39
C GLY A 104 7.38 11.66 -17.45
N ALA A 105 7.11 10.99 -16.36
CA ALA A 105 5.92 10.19 -16.26
C ALA A 105 4.75 11.19 -16.41
N LYS A 106 4.16 11.26 -17.62
CA LYS A 106 2.77 11.69 -17.70
C LYS A 106 2.12 10.90 -16.59
N ALA A 107 1.54 11.61 -15.60
CA ALA A 107 0.68 10.93 -14.67
C ALA A 107 -0.09 9.94 -15.55
N GLN A 108 0.12 8.66 -15.36
CA GLN A 108 -0.88 7.71 -15.70
C GLN A 108 -2.01 8.06 -14.71
N ALA A 109 -2.66 9.18 -14.98
CA ALA A 109 -4.05 9.32 -14.68
C ALA A 109 -4.57 7.96 -15.15
N LYS A 110 -4.96 7.10 -14.20
CA LYS A 110 -5.67 5.84 -14.51
C LYS A 110 -6.46 6.18 -15.72
N ALA A 111 -6.11 5.57 -16.89
CA ALA A 111 -6.66 5.99 -18.20
C ALA A 111 -8.12 6.22 -17.94
N PRO A 112 -8.70 7.38 -18.32
CA PRO A 112 -10.05 7.70 -17.92
C PRO A 112 -10.84 6.45 -18.24
N ILE A 113 -11.28 5.75 -17.17
CA ILE A 113 -11.91 4.45 -17.30
C ILE A 113 -13.07 4.77 -18.20
N ALA A 114 -13.01 4.34 -19.46
CA ALA A 114 -14.05 4.63 -20.43
C ALA A 114 -15.31 4.01 -19.85
N LEU A 115 -16.14 4.86 -19.25
CA LEU A 115 -17.43 4.47 -18.70
C LEU A 115 -18.38 4.38 -19.88
N GLY A 116 -19.10 3.29 -19.98
CA GLY A 116 -20.20 3.16 -20.90
C GLY A 116 -21.30 4.19 -20.55
N GLU A 117 -22.20 4.46 -21.47
CA GLU A 117 -23.29 5.43 -21.27
C GLU A 117 -24.12 5.09 -20.01
N GLU A 118 -24.45 3.82 -19.80
CA GLU A 118 -25.17 3.36 -18.61
C GLU A 118 -24.36 3.55 -17.31
N GLU A 119 -23.05 3.31 -17.34
CA GLU A 119 -22.16 3.52 -16.20
C GLU A 119 -22.05 5.00 -15.84
N LEU A 120 -21.99 5.87 -16.86
CA LEU A 120 -22.01 7.32 -16.66
C LEU A 120 -23.31 7.81 -16.01
N CYS A 121 -24.47 7.30 -16.45
CA CYS A 121 -25.76 7.61 -15.83
C CYS A 121 -25.79 7.26 -14.32
N VAL A 122 -25.12 6.20 -13.91
CA VAL A 122 -25.04 5.79 -12.50
C VAL A 122 -24.02 6.63 -11.73
N VAL A 123 -22.86 6.93 -12.30
CA VAL A 123 -21.77 7.64 -11.62
C VAL A 123 -22.03 9.13 -11.47
N GLN A 124 -22.69 9.77 -12.43
CA GLN A 124 -22.95 11.22 -12.39
C GLN A 124 -23.67 11.70 -11.12
N PRO A 125 -24.83 11.13 -10.72
CA PRO A 125 -25.51 11.56 -9.50
C PRO A 125 -24.67 11.25 -8.24
N LEU A 126 -23.92 10.14 -8.22
CA LEU A 126 -23.09 9.73 -7.10
C LEU A 126 -21.84 10.62 -6.86
N ARG A 127 -21.52 11.53 -7.79
CA ARG A 127 -20.44 12.52 -7.59
C ARG A 127 -20.80 13.61 -6.59
N ASN A 128 -22.07 13.94 -6.52
CA ASN A 128 -22.55 15.07 -5.73
C ASN A 128 -23.23 14.64 -4.42
N GLU A 129 -23.86 13.47 -4.43
CA GLU A 129 -24.68 12.99 -3.33
C GLU A 129 -24.44 11.50 -3.04
N ILE A 130 -24.74 11.10 -1.80
CA ILE A 130 -24.78 9.69 -1.41
C ILE A 130 -26.19 9.21 -1.66
N LEU A 131 -26.35 8.25 -2.57
CA LEU A 131 -27.64 7.72 -2.95
C LEU A 131 -27.72 6.22 -2.67
N ASN A 132 -28.89 5.77 -2.25
CA ASN A 132 -29.18 4.36 -2.11
C ASN A 132 -29.62 3.74 -3.46
N THR A 133 -29.78 2.41 -3.49
CA THR A 133 -30.12 1.71 -4.74
C THR A 133 -31.51 2.09 -5.25
N GLU A 134 -32.48 2.36 -4.37
CA GLU A 134 -33.85 2.74 -4.72
C GLU A 134 -33.88 4.11 -5.40
N GLU A 135 -33.19 5.09 -4.82
CA GLU A 135 -33.02 6.44 -5.40
C GLU A 135 -32.33 6.40 -6.76
N LEU A 136 -31.29 5.54 -6.89
CA LEU A 136 -30.61 5.36 -8.17
C LEU A 136 -31.52 4.75 -9.25
N VAL A 137 -32.40 3.80 -8.91
CA VAL A 137 -33.38 3.27 -9.86
C VAL A 137 -34.34 4.36 -10.32
N GLU A 138 -34.80 5.23 -9.41
CA GLU A 138 -35.70 6.34 -9.74
C GLU A 138 -35.03 7.37 -10.66
N ILE A 139 -33.78 7.70 -10.41
CA ILE A 139 -33.03 8.72 -11.18
C ILE A 139 -32.62 8.17 -12.55
N THR A 140 -32.04 6.95 -12.58
CA THR A 140 -31.43 6.39 -13.79
C THR A 140 -32.45 5.68 -14.70
N LYS A 141 -33.58 5.27 -14.15
CA LYS A 141 -34.61 4.43 -14.81
C LYS A 141 -34.07 3.07 -15.29
N ILE A 142 -32.92 2.64 -14.75
CA ILE A 142 -32.32 1.33 -15.04
C ILE A 142 -33.01 0.28 -14.15
N SER A 143 -33.26 -0.91 -14.69
CA SER A 143 -33.85 -2.01 -13.92
C SER A 143 -32.99 -2.40 -12.73
N TRP A 144 -33.63 -2.83 -11.63
CA TRP A 144 -32.96 -3.24 -10.39
C TRP A 144 -31.83 -4.25 -10.62
N GLU A 145 -32.07 -5.26 -11.43
CA GLU A 145 -31.09 -6.31 -11.72
C GLU A 145 -29.85 -5.73 -12.44
N ARG A 146 -30.08 -4.90 -13.46
CA ARG A 146 -29.02 -4.26 -14.23
C ARG A 146 -28.25 -3.26 -13.38
N LEU A 147 -28.92 -2.48 -12.54
CA LEU A 147 -28.29 -1.51 -11.64
C LEU A 147 -27.38 -2.20 -10.63
N ASN A 148 -27.80 -3.30 -10.01
CA ASN A 148 -26.96 -4.07 -9.06
C ASN A 148 -25.71 -4.62 -9.75
N TYR A 149 -25.82 -5.11 -10.96
CA TYR A 149 -24.65 -5.53 -11.74
C TYR A 149 -23.68 -4.37 -11.99
N LEU A 150 -24.19 -3.19 -12.40
CA LEU A 150 -23.37 -2.01 -12.62
C LEU A 150 -22.72 -1.50 -11.34
N LEU A 151 -23.44 -1.43 -10.22
CA LEU A 151 -22.91 -1.02 -8.92
C LEU A 151 -21.77 -1.95 -8.47
N THR A 152 -21.97 -3.26 -8.56
CA THR A 152 -20.91 -4.23 -8.21
C THR A 152 -19.69 -4.07 -9.10
N THR A 153 -19.89 -3.91 -10.41
CA THR A 153 -18.78 -3.72 -11.36
C THR A 153 -18.02 -2.42 -11.11
N LEU A 154 -18.73 -1.31 -10.86
CA LEU A 154 -18.14 -0.01 -10.57
C LEU A 154 -17.40 0.01 -9.21
N GLU A 155 -17.91 -0.70 -8.22
CA GLU A 155 -17.27 -0.86 -6.92
C GLU A 155 -15.97 -1.67 -7.05
N LEU A 156 -15.98 -2.81 -7.75
CA LEU A 156 -14.79 -3.61 -8.02
C LEU A 156 -13.73 -2.84 -8.84
N ARG A 157 -14.16 -1.95 -9.73
CA ARG A 157 -13.26 -1.06 -10.49
C ARG A 157 -12.78 0.14 -9.67
N GLY A 158 -13.25 0.31 -8.42
CA GLY A 158 -12.88 1.41 -7.53
C GLY A 158 -13.37 2.77 -7.98
N ILE A 159 -14.49 2.85 -8.70
CA ILE A 159 -15.11 4.09 -9.20
C ILE A 159 -16.11 4.63 -8.20
N ILE A 160 -16.81 3.74 -7.50
CA ILE A 160 -17.75 4.06 -6.43
C ILE A 160 -17.36 3.29 -5.16
N VAL A 161 -17.87 3.73 -4.03
CA VAL A 161 -17.72 3.08 -2.73
C VAL A 161 -19.05 3.02 -2.01
N LYS A 162 -19.31 1.89 -1.37
CA LYS A 162 -20.46 1.72 -0.47
C LYS A 162 -20.18 2.41 0.87
N VAL A 163 -21.09 3.24 1.31
CA VAL A 163 -20.97 4.03 2.56
C VAL A 163 -21.77 3.37 3.68
N ALA A 164 -21.34 3.59 4.92
CA ALA A 164 -22.11 3.16 6.10
C ALA A 164 -23.52 3.76 6.03
N GLY A 165 -24.55 2.89 6.09
CA GLY A 165 -25.95 3.28 5.90
C GLY A 165 -26.56 2.80 4.58
N GLY A 166 -25.80 2.08 3.72
CA GLY A 166 -26.33 1.39 2.53
C GLY A 166 -26.32 2.20 1.24
N GLY A 167 -25.84 3.45 1.27
CA GLY A 167 -25.70 4.28 0.09
C GLY A 167 -24.37 4.07 -0.65
N TYR A 168 -24.28 4.64 -1.87
CA TYR A 168 -23.08 4.65 -2.70
C TYR A 168 -22.63 6.08 -2.96
N ARG A 169 -21.31 6.26 -3.17
CA ARG A 169 -20.71 7.54 -3.56
C ARG A 169 -19.59 7.30 -4.57
N ALA A 170 -19.43 8.20 -5.54
CA ALA A 170 -18.30 8.15 -6.46
C ALA A 170 -16.99 8.55 -5.75
N ILE A 171 -15.91 7.84 -6.10
CA ILE A 171 -14.55 8.17 -5.67
C ILE A 171 -14.04 9.22 -6.67
N ARG A 172 -13.54 10.36 -6.15
CA ARG A 172 -13.02 11.47 -6.96
C ARG A 172 -11.81 11.07 -7.79
#